data_5230caf2021191c0df4b2331cbc376c9
#
_entry.id   5230caf2021191c0df4b2331cbc376c9
#
_cell.length_a   1.000
_cell.length_b   1.000
_cell.length_c   1.000
_cell.angle_alpha   90.00
_cell.angle_beta   90.00
_cell.angle_gamma   90.00
#
_symmetry.space_group_name_H-M   'P 1'
#
loop_
_entity.id
_entity.type
_entity.pdbx_description
1 polymer ?
#
loop_
_entity_poly.entity_id
_entity_poly.type
_entity_poly.pdbx_seq_one_letter_code
_entity_poly.pdbx_strand_id
1 'polypeptide(L)'
;LMRAIKILKPGIKLGDIGYEIQSHVEEKGFSVVRDFCGHGIGTNFHEQPNILHYGDKNTGMELKAGMTFTIEPMINAGKYDIKILNDGWTAVTKDKSLSAQFEHTLGITENGYEIFTESAKGYSKPPYL
;
A
#
# COMPACT_ATOMS: atom_id res chain seq x y z
N LEU A 1 3.08 -5.62 -0.70
CA LEU A 1 1.83 -5.39 -1.42
C LEU A 1 0.94 -6.64 -1.39
N MET A 2 1.29 -7.74 -2.05
CA MET A 2 0.41 -8.93 -2.24
C MET A 2 -0.04 -9.60 -0.92
N ARG A 3 0.75 -9.53 0.15
CA ARG A 3 0.32 -10.06 1.47
C ARG A 3 -0.87 -9.26 2.02
N ALA A 4 -0.80 -7.94 1.95
CA ALA A 4 -1.90 -7.07 2.37
C ALA A 4 -3.16 -7.26 1.51
N ILE A 5 -2.99 -7.47 0.20
CA ILE A 5 -4.12 -7.73 -0.69
C ILE A 5 -4.84 -9.03 -0.32
N LYS A 6 -4.12 -10.08 0.03
CA LYS A 6 -4.70 -11.40 0.34
C LYS A 6 -5.62 -11.44 1.57
N ILE A 7 -5.51 -10.47 2.48
CA ILE A 7 -6.38 -10.41 3.66
C ILE A 7 -7.69 -9.65 3.41
N LEU A 8 -7.83 -8.99 2.25
CA LEU A 8 -8.94 -8.08 1.96
C LEU A 8 -10.28 -8.82 1.83
N LYS A 9 -11.24 -8.36 2.58
CA LYS A 9 -12.66 -8.75 2.54
C LYS A 9 -13.47 -7.79 3.39
N PRO A 10 -14.79 -7.76 3.29
CA PRO A 10 -15.62 -7.03 4.24
C PRO A 10 -15.33 -7.43 5.68
N GLY A 11 -15.30 -6.46 6.60
CA GLY A 11 -15.03 -6.64 8.02
C GLY A 11 -13.55 -6.47 8.43
N ILE A 12 -12.61 -6.49 7.48
CA ILE A 12 -11.20 -6.15 7.75
C ILE A 12 -11.11 -4.64 8.00
N LYS A 13 -10.24 -4.21 8.91
CA LYS A 13 -10.00 -2.79 9.19
C LYS A 13 -8.76 -2.27 8.48
N LEU A 14 -8.72 -0.97 8.21
CA LEU A 14 -7.59 -0.34 7.51
C LEU A 14 -6.25 -0.56 8.22
N GLY A 15 -6.25 -0.59 9.56
CA GLY A 15 -5.04 -0.89 10.34
C GLY A 15 -4.50 -2.31 10.12
N ASP A 16 -5.34 -3.27 9.76
CA ASP A 16 -4.91 -4.63 9.45
C ASP A 16 -4.04 -4.65 8.18
N ILE A 17 -4.38 -3.82 7.18
CA ILE A 17 -3.59 -3.62 5.95
C ILE A 17 -2.19 -3.11 6.30
N GLY A 18 -2.14 -2.02 7.06
CA GLY A 18 -0.88 -1.40 7.49
C GLY A 18 -0.03 -2.34 8.31
N TYR A 19 -0.64 -3.04 9.27
CA TYR A 19 0.04 -4.02 10.11
C TYR A 19 0.66 -5.17 9.28
N GLU A 20 -0.09 -5.72 8.33
CA GLU A 20 0.38 -6.84 7.49
C GLU A 20 1.57 -6.44 6.61
N ILE A 21 1.58 -5.19 6.12
CA ILE A 21 2.72 -4.64 5.37
C ILE A 21 3.90 -4.42 6.31
N GLN A 22 3.72 -3.64 7.36
CA GLN A 22 4.78 -3.22 8.27
C GLN A 22 5.47 -4.41 8.94
N SER A 23 4.71 -5.34 9.53
CA SER A 23 5.26 -6.50 10.22
C SER A 23 6.12 -7.37 9.31
N HIS A 24 5.65 -7.62 8.08
CA HIS A 24 6.41 -8.40 7.11
C HIS A 24 7.70 -7.70 6.65
N VAL A 25 7.62 -6.39 6.40
CA VAL A 25 8.73 -5.56 5.92
C VAL A 25 9.83 -5.47 6.98
N GLU A 26 9.44 -5.15 8.24
CA GLU A 26 10.36 -5.00 9.35
C GLU A 26 11.00 -6.34 9.76
N GLU A 27 10.27 -7.45 9.70
CA GLU A 27 10.82 -8.81 9.88
C GLU A 27 11.98 -9.11 8.93
N LYS A 28 11.96 -8.53 7.73
CA LYS A 28 13.01 -8.69 6.70
C LYS A 28 14.12 -7.65 6.78
N GLY A 29 14.11 -6.78 7.78
CA GLY A 29 15.11 -5.73 7.97
C GLY A 29 14.95 -4.51 7.07
N PHE A 30 13.79 -4.37 6.42
CA PHE A 30 13.42 -3.19 5.63
C PHE A 30 12.54 -2.24 6.44
N SER A 31 12.21 -1.08 5.88
CA SER A 31 11.31 -0.11 6.50
C SER A 31 10.23 0.37 5.55
N VAL A 32 9.09 0.80 6.12
CA VAL A 32 7.96 1.35 5.37
C VAL A 32 8.00 2.87 5.46
N VAL A 33 7.97 3.56 4.32
CA VAL A 33 7.85 5.02 4.27
C VAL A 33 6.49 5.44 4.86
N ARG A 34 6.50 6.50 5.68
CA ARG A 34 5.31 6.97 6.43
C ARG A 34 4.71 8.26 5.92
N ASP A 35 5.42 8.98 5.05
CA ASP A 35 5.00 10.27 4.50
C ASP A 35 3.96 10.14 3.37
N PHE A 36 3.77 8.93 2.84
CA PHE A 36 2.83 8.62 1.78
C PHE A 36 1.90 7.48 2.19
N CYS A 37 0.74 7.44 1.58
CA CYS A 37 -0.26 6.40 1.80
C CYS A 37 -1.01 6.09 0.51
N GLY A 38 -1.69 4.95 0.48
CA GLY A 38 -2.74 4.69 -0.48
C GLY A 38 -3.97 5.54 -0.18
N HIS A 39 -4.94 5.52 -1.05
CA HIS A 39 -6.09 6.41 -1.00
C HIS A 39 -7.35 5.76 -1.58
N GLY A 40 -8.50 6.23 -1.13
CA GLY A 40 -9.77 5.96 -1.82
C GLY A 40 -9.69 6.48 -3.25
N ILE A 41 -10.37 5.81 -4.18
CA ILE A 41 -10.48 6.22 -5.57
C ILE A 41 -11.91 5.98 -6.06
N GLY A 42 -12.49 6.99 -6.71
CA GLY A 42 -13.86 6.95 -7.18
C GLY A 42 -14.07 8.00 -8.25
N THR A 43 -14.96 8.95 -8.01
CA THR A 43 -15.15 10.09 -8.92
C THR A 43 -13.90 10.95 -9.01
N ASN A 44 -13.20 11.12 -7.88
CA ASN A 44 -11.90 11.78 -7.85
C ASN A 44 -10.79 10.74 -7.80
N PHE A 45 -9.62 11.09 -8.37
CA PHE A 45 -8.46 10.19 -8.38
C PHE A 45 -7.95 9.94 -6.96
N HIS A 46 -7.89 10.97 -6.11
CA HIS A 46 -7.55 10.85 -4.71
C HIS A 46 -8.74 11.28 -3.85
N GLU A 47 -9.26 10.38 -3.04
CA GLU A 47 -10.30 10.68 -2.06
C GLU A 47 -10.14 9.83 -0.80
N GLN A 48 -10.90 10.14 0.24
CA GLN A 48 -10.89 9.35 1.48
C GLN A 48 -11.42 7.93 1.22
N PRO A 49 -10.98 6.95 2.06
CA PRO A 49 -10.05 7.08 3.19
C PRO A 49 -8.58 7.03 2.78
N ASN A 50 -7.68 7.51 3.64
CA ASN A 50 -6.26 7.23 3.53
C ASN A 50 -5.96 5.78 3.93
N ILE A 51 -5.16 5.09 3.12
CA ILE A 51 -4.76 3.70 3.35
C ILE A 51 -3.29 3.70 3.81
N LEU A 52 -3.07 3.70 5.11
CA LEU A 52 -1.72 3.67 5.66
C LEU A 52 -1.07 2.30 5.44
N HIS A 53 0.23 2.30 5.16
CA HIS A 53 1.02 1.08 4.95
C HIS A 53 1.72 0.61 6.23
N TYR A 54 1.34 1.16 7.37
CA TYR A 54 1.76 0.82 8.73
C TYR A 54 0.58 1.01 9.70
N GLY A 55 0.64 0.41 10.86
CA GLY A 55 -0.40 0.56 11.88
C GLY A 55 -0.62 -0.68 12.73
N ASP A 56 -1.66 -0.63 13.53
CA ASP A 56 -2.01 -1.66 14.50
C ASP A 56 -3.22 -2.48 14.03
N LYS A 57 -3.21 -3.77 14.34
CA LYS A 57 -4.34 -4.67 14.05
C LYS A 57 -5.64 -4.15 14.67
N ASN A 58 -6.72 -4.41 13.94
CA ASN A 58 -8.09 -4.15 14.38
C ASN A 58 -8.36 -2.66 14.67
N THR A 59 -7.68 -1.74 13.98
CA THR A 59 -7.86 -0.29 14.11
C THR A 59 -8.34 0.34 12.80
N GLY A 60 -8.91 1.53 12.90
CA GLY A 60 -9.38 2.31 11.76
C GLY A 60 -10.73 1.87 11.21
N MET A 61 -11.06 2.38 10.01
CA MET A 61 -12.33 2.12 9.33
C MET A 61 -12.42 0.66 8.90
N GLU A 62 -13.61 0.10 9.01
CA GLU A 62 -13.94 -1.23 8.50
C GLU A 62 -14.22 -1.21 7.00
N LEU A 63 -13.65 -2.16 6.27
CA LEU A 63 -13.90 -2.34 4.83
C LEU A 63 -15.30 -2.90 4.59
N LYS A 64 -15.97 -2.34 3.58
CA LYS A 64 -17.29 -2.76 3.12
C LYS A 64 -17.26 -3.05 1.63
N ALA A 65 -18.10 -3.98 1.18
CA ALA A 65 -18.29 -4.24 -0.24
C ALA A 65 -18.63 -2.94 -1.01
N GLY A 66 -18.05 -2.77 -2.19
CA GLY A 66 -18.17 -1.58 -3.02
C GLY A 66 -17.08 -0.52 -2.79
N MET A 67 -16.28 -0.62 -1.73
CA MET A 67 -15.14 0.29 -1.53
C MET A 67 -14.06 0.03 -2.56
N THR A 68 -13.49 1.12 -3.11
CA THR A 68 -12.36 1.11 -4.05
C THR A 68 -11.24 2.01 -3.54
N PHE A 69 -10.01 1.51 -3.59
CA PHE A 69 -8.83 2.22 -3.06
C PHE A 69 -7.53 1.65 -3.61
N THR A 70 -6.42 2.34 -3.38
CA THR A 70 -5.07 1.88 -3.72
C THR A 70 -4.35 1.32 -2.50
N ILE A 71 -3.45 0.36 -2.72
CA ILE A 71 -2.39 -0.05 -1.79
C ILE A 71 -1.08 0.07 -2.56
N GLU A 72 -0.16 0.90 -2.05
CA GLU A 72 1.01 1.37 -2.80
C GLU A 72 2.26 1.56 -1.91
N PRO A 73 2.66 0.57 -1.12
CA PRO A 73 3.72 0.73 -0.14
C PRO A 73 5.07 1.07 -0.78
N MET A 74 5.73 2.08 -0.24
CA MET A 74 7.15 2.41 -0.51
C MET A 74 8.01 1.75 0.54
N ILE A 75 8.93 0.89 0.12
CA ILE A 75 9.79 0.09 1.00
C ILE A 75 11.25 0.48 0.81
N ASN A 76 11.90 0.89 1.91
CA ASN A 76 13.29 1.30 1.92
C ASN A 76 14.18 0.17 2.46
N ALA A 77 15.37 0.03 1.87
CA ALA A 77 16.41 -0.89 2.38
C ALA A 77 17.07 -0.37 3.67
N GLY A 78 16.95 0.91 3.98
CA GLY A 78 17.44 1.56 5.19
C GLY A 78 16.31 2.07 6.07
N LYS A 79 16.45 3.32 6.55
CA LYS A 79 15.45 3.98 7.39
C LYS A 79 14.26 4.46 6.55
N TYR A 80 13.09 4.58 7.17
CA TYR A 80 11.86 5.01 6.49
C TYR A 80 11.83 6.50 6.12
N ASP A 81 12.72 7.32 6.69
CA ASP A 81 12.75 8.77 6.45
C ASP A 81 13.03 9.10 4.98
N ILE A 82 12.30 10.06 4.45
CA ILE A 82 12.47 10.59 3.10
C ILE A 82 12.76 12.10 3.13
N LYS A 83 13.12 12.65 2.00
CA LYS A 83 13.13 14.09 1.74
C LYS A 83 12.58 14.38 0.36
N ILE A 84 11.89 15.49 0.25
CA ILE A 84 11.44 16.03 -1.03
C ILE A 84 12.56 16.93 -1.57
N LEU A 85 12.87 16.79 -2.85
CA LEU A 85 13.88 17.62 -3.52
C LEU A 85 13.33 19.01 -3.85
N ASN A 86 14.23 19.89 -4.34
CA ASN A 86 13.90 21.29 -4.63
C ASN A 86 12.86 21.49 -5.75
N ASP A 87 12.57 20.46 -6.53
CA ASP A 87 11.49 20.45 -7.53
C ASP A 87 10.09 20.35 -6.89
N GLY A 88 10.01 20.15 -5.58
CA GLY A 88 8.78 20.02 -4.82
C GLY A 88 7.99 18.74 -5.09
N TRP A 89 8.58 17.80 -5.83
CA TRP A 89 7.93 16.55 -6.27
C TRP A 89 8.73 15.30 -5.96
N THR A 90 10.01 15.26 -6.32
CA THR A 90 10.83 14.06 -6.21
C THR A 90 11.10 13.72 -4.75
N ALA A 91 10.66 12.55 -4.32
CA ALA A 91 10.97 11.98 -3.00
C ALA A 91 12.15 11.02 -3.12
N VAL A 92 13.12 11.16 -2.22
CA VAL A 92 14.28 10.25 -2.12
C VAL A 92 14.50 9.84 -0.68
N THR A 93 15.10 8.66 -0.47
CA THR A 93 15.48 8.20 0.88
C THR A 93 16.49 9.16 1.50
N LYS A 94 16.27 9.52 2.78
CA LYS A 94 17.16 10.47 3.47
C LYS A 94 18.55 9.92 3.68
N ASP A 95 18.68 8.62 3.88
CA ASP A 95 19.93 7.89 4.09
C ASP A 95 20.57 7.37 2.78
N LYS A 96 19.96 7.67 1.62
CA LYS A 96 20.42 7.24 0.29
C LYS A 96 20.33 5.73 0.05
N SER A 97 19.60 4.99 0.88
CA SER A 97 19.32 3.58 0.67
C SER A 97 18.39 3.37 -0.54
N LEU A 98 18.39 2.15 -1.08
CA LEU A 98 17.48 1.78 -2.16
C LEU A 98 16.03 1.78 -1.67
N SER A 99 15.09 2.11 -2.56
CA SER A 99 13.65 2.07 -2.33
C SER A 99 12.95 1.43 -3.51
N ALA A 100 11.84 0.76 -3.23
CA ALA A 100 10.96 0.19 -4.25
C ALA A 100 9.50 0.43 -3.89
N GLN A 101 8.67 0.66 -4.91
CA GLN A 101 7.23 0.80 -4.77
C GLN A 101 6.51 -0.06 -5.81
N PHE A 102 5.43 -0.71 -5.38
CA PHE A 102 4.45 -1.37 -6.24
C PHE A 102 3.06 -1.01 -5.77
N GLU A 103 2.15 -0.82 -6.73
CA GLU A 103 0.80 -0.37 -6.49
C GLU A 103 -0.22 -1.26 -7.18
N HIS A 104 -1.37 -1.43 -6.52
CA HIS A 104 -2.60 -1.91 -7.14
C HIS A 104 -3.80 -1.07 -6.71
N THR A 105 -4.71 -0.85 -7.66
CA THR A 105 -6.07 -0.40 -7.39
C THR A 105 -6.97 -1.61 -7.17
N LEU A 106 -7.77 -1.57 -6.13
CA LEU A 106 -8.53 -2.69 -5.60
C LEU A 106 -9.98 -2.32 -5.37
N GLY A 107 -10.85 -3.30 -5.53
CA GLY A 107 -12.25 -3.22 -5.12
C GLY A 107 -12.57 -4.30 -4.08
N ILE A 108 -13.35 -3.95 -3.06
CA ILE A 108 -13.88 -4.91 -2.09
C ILE A 108 -15.18 -5.48 -2.64
N THR A 109 -15.23 -6.80 -2.81
CA THR A 109 -16.42 -7.53 -3.25
C THR A 109 -17.22 -8.04 -2.04
N GLU A 110 -18.35 -8.66 -2.28
CA GLU A 110 -19.19 -9.28 -1.22
C GLU A 110 -18.42 -10.31 -0.36
N ASN A 111 -17.47 -11.03 -0.97
CA ASN A 111 -16.78 -12.15 -0.32
C ASN A 111 -15.24 -12.04 -0.31
N GLY A 112 -14.67 -10.91 -0.79
CA GLY A 112 -13.23 -10.77 -0.90
C GLY A 112 -12.84 -9.47 -1.60
N TYR A 113 -12.01 -9.56 -2.62
CA TYR A 113 -11.48 -8.41 -3.37
C TYR A 113 -11.33 -8.72 -4.86
N GLU A 114 -11.17 -7.66 -5.64
CA GLU A 114 -10.78 -7.68 -7.05
C GLU A 114 -9.61 -6.73 -7.27
N ILE A 115 -8.64 -7.12 -8.11
CA ILE A 115 -7.51 -6.26 -8.51
C ILE A 115 -7.82 -5.70 -9.90
N PHE A 116 -7.98 -4.39 -10.02
CA PHE A 116 -8.32 -3.74 -11.29
C PHE A 116 -7.11 -3.48 -12.18
N THR A 117 -5.92 -3.41 -11.60
CA THR A 117 -4.66 -3.07 -12.27
C THR A 117 -3.75 -4.28 -12.50
N GLU A 118 -4.31 -5.48 -12.58
CA GLU A 118 -3.54 -6.67 -12.90
C GLU A 118 -3.04 -6.64 -14.35
N SER A 119 -1.76 -6.95 -14.55
CA SER A 119 -1.17 -6.95 -15.89
C SER A 119 -1.68 -8.13 -16.73
N ALA A 120 -2.29 -7.84 -17.87
CA ALA A 120 -2.67 -8.86 -18.86
C ALA A 120 -1.47 -9.65 -19.42
N LYS A 121 -0.25 -9.11 -19.30
CA LYS A 121 1.01 -9.76 -19.70
C LYS A 121 1.71 -10.53 -18.57
N GLY A 122 1.09 -10.60 -17.38
CA GLY A 122 1.66 -11.31 -16.22
C GLY A 122 2.74 -10.53 -15.44
N TYR A 123 2.89 -9.23 -15.67
CA TYR A 123 3.91 -8.40 -14.99
C TYR A 123 3.53 -7.99 -13.56
N SER A 124 2.41 -8.48 -13.04
CA SER A 124 1.98 -8.19 -11.66
C SER A 124 2.68 -9.04 -10.60
N LYS A 125 3.56 -9.95 -10.98
CA LYS A 125 4.34 -10.83 -10.08
C LYS A 125 5.66 -11.23 -10.69
N PRO A 126 6.69 -11.51 -9.87
CA PRO A 126 7.97 -12.04 -10.35
C PRO A 126 7.81 -13.42 -11.02
N PRO A 127 8.71 -13.79 -11.93
CA PRO A 127 9.74 -12.94 -12.52
C PRO A 127 9.13 -11.93 -13.51
N TYR A 128 9.59 -10.70 -13.46
CA TYR A 128 9.18 -9.63 -14.38
C TYR A 128 10.00 -9.72 -15.67
N LEU A 129 9.72 -10.72 -16.50
CA LEU A 129 10.44 -11.02 -17.74
C LEU A 129 9.70 -10.51 -18.95
#